data_fb06acdfc73fb5084b9c65b1583ad42f
#
_entry.id   fb06acdfc73fb5084b9c65b1583ad42f
#
_cell.length_a   1.000
_cell.length_b   1.000
_cell.length_c   1.000
_cell.angle_alpha   90.00
_cell.angle_beta   90.00
_cell.angle_gamma   90.00
#
_symmetry.space_group_name_H-M   'P 1'
#
loop_
_entity.id
_entity.type
_entity.pdbx_description
1 polymer ?
#
loop_
_entity_poly.entity_id
_entity_poly.type
_entity_poly.pdbx_seq_one_letter_code
_entity_poly.pdbx_strand_id
1 'polypeptide(L)'
;MTKKSNAKIAEERIEDTFGKSNQLVVMVPKGDYESEKRVLGKLDNLSYVTSTLGLANVSINDDYVLTDKLNPRQFAELIDIDREVVDVLYMAYAYNQEQYGPVFTGVNDYEVPIIDMFLFLYDQYKEGYVTLDRDLDDKLNTLYDTLHDAQLQLQGSDYSRFVLNLSLPVEGQETYDALEEIRGIAAQYYGTDNVVLVGNSTSDHDLESSFASDNIIISVLTALFVMIILFFTFQSAGLPVLLVLTIQGSIWINFAVPALQGQTVFFIAYLIVSAIQMGATIDYAIVISNRYLQLKKEMQLKDAMIETLNQSFPTIFTSGSILTCAGFLIGEIASDATVASIGVALGRGTLISIILVLFVLPQILLLGDIIIEKTALTMNIARPQKEV
;
A
#
# COMPACT_ATOMS: atom_id res chain seq x y z
N MET A 1 -8.43 -23.76 -9.27
CA MET A 1 -8.41 -22.48 -10.03
C MET A 1 -9.47 -21.59 -9.43
N THR A 2 -9.09 -20.50 -8.78
CA THR A 2 -10.01 -19.51 -8.25
C THR A 2 -10.88 -18.95 -9.39
N LYS A 3 -12.18 -18.88 -9.18
CA LYS A 3 -13.13 -18.33 -10.15
C LYS A 3 -12.84 -16.83 -10.30
N LYS A 4 -12.35 -16.42 -11.48
CA LYS A 4 -12.06 -14.99 -11.73
C LYS A 4 -13.36 -14.19 -11.63
N SER A 5 -13.35 -13.09 -10.88
CA SER A 5 -14.46 -12.14 -10.85
C SER A 5 -14.62 -11.46 -12.22
N ASN A 6 -15.83 -10.95 -12.52
CA ASN A 6 -16.05 -10.18 -13.75
C ASN A 6 -15.14 -8.95 -13.86
N ALA A 7 -14.82 -8.32 -12.72
CA ALA A 7 -13.88 -7.21 -12.65
C ALA A 7 -12.48 -7.65 -13.08
N LYS A 8 -11.99 -8.79 -12.58
CA LYS A 8 -10.65 -9.30 -12.94
C LYS A 8 -10.58 -9.72 -14.42
N ILE A 9 -11.66 -10.29 -14.96
CA ILE A 9 -11.74 -10.61 -16.39
C ILE A 9 -11.72 -9.33 -17.26
N ALA A 10 -12.41 -8.26 -16.81
CA ALA A 10 -12.39 -6.99 -17.51
C ALA A 10 -11.01 -6.33 -17.45
N GLU A 11 -10.37 -6.32 -16.29
CA GLU A 11 -9.02 -5.83 -16.06
C GLU A 11 -8.01 -6.54 -16.98
N GLU A 12 -8.00 -7.87 -17.00
CA GLU A 12 -7.11 -8.66 -17.88
C GLU A 12 -7.35 -8.33 -19.35
N ARG A 13 -8.60 -8.15 -19.79
CA ARG A 13 -8.89 -7.75 -21.18
C ARG A 13 -8.36 -6.36 -21.52
N ILE A 14 -8.43 -5.43 -20.57
CA ILE A 14 -7.86 -4.09 -20.72
C ILE A 14 -6.34 -4.20 -20.82
N GLU A 15 -5.71 -4.92 -19.90
CA GLU A 15 -4.26 -5.15 -19.90
C GLU A 15 -3.76 -5.86 -21.18
N ASP A 16 -4.50 -6.87 -21.67
CA ASP A 16 -4.15 -7.59 -22.89
C ASP A 16 -4.29 -6.74 -24.16
N THR A 17 -5.22 -5.76 -24.13
CA THR A 17 -5.52 -4.92 -25.30
C THR A 17 -4.67 -3.66 -25.35
N PHE A 18 -4.47 -3.01 -24.21
CA PHE A 18 -3.82 -1.69 -24.10
C PHE A 18 -2.44 -1.74 -23.41
N GLY A 19 -2.03 -2.92 -22.93
CA GLY A 19 -0.84 -3.08 -22.10
C GLY A 19 -1.11 -2.77 -20.62
N LYS A 20 -0.17 -3.18 -19.77
CA LYS A 20 -0.21 -2.82 -18.34
C LYS A 20 0.15 -1.35 -18.21
N SER A 21 -0.70 -0.60 -17.52
CA SER A 21 -0.47 0.82 -17.21
C SER A 21 -0.06 0.94 -15.74
N ASN A 22 1.13 1.47 -15.51
CA ASN A 22 1.58 1.89 -14.19
C ASN A 22 1.67 3.41 -14.18
N GLN A 23 0.62 4.05 -13.66
CA GLN A 23 0.53 5.51 -13.59
C GLN A 23 0.97 6.00 -12.22
N LEU A 24 1.90 6.95 -12.22
CA LEU A 24 2.42 7.63 -11.05
C LEU A 24 2.11 9.12 -11.13
N VAL A 25 1.68 9.70 -10.04
CA VAL A 25 1.51 11.14 -9.89
C VAL A 25 2.58 11.68 -8.94
N VAL A 26 3.29 12.70 -9.38
CA VAL A 26 4.22 13.48 -8.56
C VAL A 26 3.58 14.82 -8.24
N MET A 27 3.39 15.11 -6.96
CA MET A 27 2.86 16.39 -6.49
C MET A 27 3.99 17.22 -5.90
N VAL A 28 4.08 18.48 -6.33
CA VAL A 28 5.08 19.45 -5.90
C VAL A 28 4.41 20.78 -5.56
N PRO A 29 4.99 21.63 -4.70
CA PRO A 29 4.45 22.96 -4.46
C PRO A 29 4.31 23.77 -5.74
N LYS A 30 3.18 24.46 -5.88
CA LYS A 30 2.86 25.32 -7.01
C LYS A 30 3.75 26.57 -7.04
N GLY A 31 4.09 27.07 -8.22
CA GLY A 31 4.50 28.47 -8.41
C GLY A 31 5.79 28.71 -9.17
N ASP A 32 6.53 27.66 -9.58
CA ASP A 32 7.76 27.82 -10.36
C ASP A 32 7.73 26.94 -11.62
N TYR A 33 7.16 27.48 -12.69
CA TYR A 33 7.07 26.81 -13.99
C TYR A 33 8.44 26.43 -14.58
N GLU A 34 9.50 27.19 -14.28
CA GLU A 34 10.85 26.86 -14.74
C GLU A 34 11.40 25.61 -14.04
N SER A 35 11.18 25.47 -12.75
CA SER A 35 11.52 24.26 -12.02
C SER A 35 10.65 23.09 -12.45
N GLU A 36 9.34 23.30 -12.66
CA GLU A 36 8.43 22.26 -13.19
C GLU A 36 8.92 21.74 -14.56
N LYS A 37 9.25 22.65 -15.49
CA LYS A 37 9.77 22.30 -16.82
C LYS A 37 11.06 21.47 -16.75
N ARG A 38 11.98 21.88 -15.85
CA ARG A 38 13.26 21.16 -15.66
C ARG A 38 13.05 19.77 -15.04
N VAL A 39 12.17 19.65 -14.06
CA VAL A 39 11.84 18.36 -13.45
C VAL A 39 11.18 17.44 -14.46
N LEU A 40 10.15 17.90 -15.17
CA LEU A 40 9.48 17.13 -16.21
C LEU A 40 10.46 16.68 -17.30
N GLY A 41 11.36 17.56 -17.75
CA GLY A 41 12.38 17.20 -18.73
C GLY A 41 13.38 16.15 -18.24
N LYS A 42 13.74 16.15 -16.94
CA LYS A 42 14.58 15.09 -16.37
C LYS A 42 13.82 13.77 -16.24
N LEU A 43 12.55 13.81 -15.84
CA LEU A 43 11.72 12.63 -15.70
C LEU A 43 11.41 11.97 -17.05
N ASP A 44 11.18 12.76 -18.07
CA ASP A 44 10.92 12.27 -19.45
C ASP A 44 12.12 11.57 -20.08
N ASN A 45 13.34 11.89 -19.61
CA ASN A 45 14.57 11.24 -20.07
C ASN A 45 14.87 9.91 -19.40
N LEU A 46 14.07 9.46 -18.40
CA LEU A 46 14.24 8.17 -17.76
C LEU A 46 13.75 7.05 -18.69
N SER A 47 14.56 5.99 -18.84
CA SER A 47 14.29 4.91 -19.80
C SER A 47 13.01 4.14 -19.53
N TYR A 48 12.54 4.15 -18.31
CA TYR A 48 11.32 3.47 -17.86
C TYR A 48 10.08 4.38 -17.79
N VAL A 49 10.22 5.67 -18.11
CA VAL A 49 9.11 6.62 -18.25
C VAL A 49 8.70 6.68 -19.72
N THR A 50 7.45 6.36 -20.01
CA THR A 50 6.90 6.35 -21.36
C THR A 50 6.28 7.69 -21.77
N SER A 51 5.78 8.43 -20.79
CA SER A 51 5.26 9.80 -21.01
C SER A 51 5.18 10.55 -19.68
N THR A 52 5.31 11.87 -19.77
CA THR A 52 5.10 12.80 -18.68
C THR A 52 4.05 13.84 -19.08
N LEU A 53 3.21 14.25 -18.15
CA LEU A 53 2.21 15.30 -18.33
C LEU A 53 2.18 16.20 -17.10
N GLY A 54 2.46 17.46 -17.28
CA GLY A 54 2.33 18.53 -16.29
C GLY A 54 2.02 19.83 -17.00
N LEU A 55 1.60 20.88 -16.31
CA LEU A 55 1.23 22.14 -16.96
C LEU A 55 2.39 22.73 -17.77
N ALA A 56 3.62 22.55 -17.30
CA ALA A 56 4.83 23.09 -17.91
C ALA A 56 5.31 22.36 -19.17
N ASN A 57 4.64 21.26 -19.59
CA ASN A 57 4.94 20.57 -20.86
C ASN A 57 3.72 20.37 -21.77
N VAL A 58 2.59 21.02 -21.47
CA VAL A 58 1.43 21.02 -22.37
C VAL A 58 1.71 21.96 -23.53
N SER A 59 1.82 21.39 -24.74
CA SER A 59 2.05 22.17 -25.95
C SER A 59 0.77 22.89 -26.43
N ILE A 60 0.90 24.14 -26.84
CA ILE A 60 -0.15 24.90 -27.52
C ILE A 60 -0.05 24.67 -29.02
N ASN A 61 1.17 24.69 -29.53
CA ASN A 61 1.54 24.44 -30.91
C ASN A 61 2.95 23.85 -30.98
N ASP A 62 3.56 23.76 -32.15
CA ASP A 62 4.91 23.19 -32.34
C ASP A 62 6.01 24.03 -31.67
N ASP A 63 5.78 25.32 -31.40
CA ASP A 63 6.79 26.26 -30.92
C ASP A 63 6.69 26.59 -29.42
N TYR A 64 5.50 26.49 -28.82
CA TYR A 64 5.23 26.97 -27.47
C TYR A 64 4.51 25.96 -26.60
N VAL A 65 4.89 25.95 -25.28
CA VAL A 65 4.12 25.30 -24.20
C VAL A 65 3.39 26.35 -23.36
N LEU A 66 2.34 25.92 -22.65
CA LEU A 66 1.45 26.82 -21.89
C LEU A 66 2.16 27.74 -20.88
N THR A 67 3.30 27.31 -20.36
CA THR A 67 4.05 28.06 -19.35
C THR A 67 5.22 28.86 -19.90
N ASP A 68 5.44 28.85 -21.24
CA ASP A 68 6.45 29.70 -21.84
C ASP A 68 6.10 31.18 -21.65
N LYS A 69 7.12 31.98 -21.37
CA LYS A 69 6.96 33.41 -21.16
C LYS A 69 7.07 34.13 -22.46
N LEU A 70 6.06 34.92 -22.81
CA LEU A 70 6.03 35.75 -24.02
C LEU A 70 6.00 37.23 -23.65
N ASN A 71 6.65 38.06 -24.49
CA ASN A 71 6.47 39.50 -24.47
C ASN A 71 5.20 39.89 -25.25
N PRO A 72 4.72 41.16 -25.15
CA PRO A 72 3.48 41.59 -25.77
C PRO A 72 3.44 41.35 -27.31
N ARG A 73 4.57 41.49 -27.99
CA ARG A 73 4.63 41.26 -29.41
C ARG A 73 4.41 39.80 -29.81
N GLN A 74 5.11 38.89 -29.10
CA GLN A 74 5.00 37.47 -29.35
C GLN A 74 3.60 36.95 -28.98
N PHE A 75 3.02 37.46 -27.89
CA PHE A 75 1.66 37.10 -27.49
C PHE A 75 0.61 37.64 -28.50
N ALA A 76 0.75 38.85 -28.98
CA ALA A 76 -0.12 39.42 -30.02
C ALA A 76 -0.09 38.58 -31.33
N GLU A 77 1.11 38.16 -31.75
CA GLU A 77 1.30 37.25 -32.89
C GLU A 77 0.67 35.86 -32.67
N LEU A 78 0.73 35.31 -31.43
CA LEU A 78 0.18 34.00 -31.10
C LEU A 78 -1.35 33.96 -31.14
N ILE A 79 -2.02 35.02 -30.67
CA ILE A 79 -3.49 35.05 -30.53
C ILE A 79 -4.19 35.89 -31.63
N ASP A 80 -3.42 36.44 -32.54
CA ASP A 80 -3.90 37.28 -33.68
C ASP A 80 -4.74 38.48 -33.23
N ILE A 81 -4.24 39.20 -32.22
CA ILE A 81 -4.85 40.45 -31.70
C ILE A 81 -3.90 41.62 -31.91
N ASP A 82 -4.48 42.81 -32.06
CA ASP A 82 -3.73 44.04 -32.23
C ASP A 82 -2.76 44.27 -31.06
N ARG A 83 -1.51 44.55 -31.39
CA ARG A 83 -0.44 44.79 -30.44
C ARG A 83 -0.76 45.91 -29.43
N GLU A 84 -1.42 46.98 -29.83
CA GLU A 84 -1.76 48.09 -28.94
C GLU A 84 -2.70 47.65 -27.83
N VAL A 85 -3.61 46.73 -28.12
CA VAL A 85 -4.51 46.10 -27.13
C VAL A 85 -3.74 45.24 -26.17
N VAL A 86 -2.82 44.42 -26.69
CA VAL A 86 -1.97 43.52 -25.87
C VAL A 86 -1.01 44.31 -24.98
N ASP A 87 -0.43 45.43 -25.48
CA ASP A 87 0.43 46.31 -24.65
C ASP A 87 -0.35 46.86 -23.43
N VAL A 88 -1.61 47.27 -23.60
CA VAL A 88 -2.50 47.70 -22.52
C VAL A 88 -2.82 46.56 -21.56
N LEU A 89 -3.08 45.35 -22.09
CA LEU A 89 -3.35 44.15 -21.29
C LEU A 89 -2.16 43.79 -20.40
N TYR A 90 -0.94 43.85 -20.95
CA TYR A 90 0.29 43.59 -20.17
C TYR A 90 0.54 44.66 -19.08
N MET A 91 0.22 45.93 -19.35
CA MET A 91 0.28 46.97 -18.33
C MET A 91 -0.73 46.73 -17.20
N ALA A 92 -1.96 46.34 -17.57
CA ALA A 92 -3.01 46.01 -16.60
C ALA A 92 -2.63 44.79 -15.74
N TYR A 93 -2.05 43.77 -16.38
CA TYR A 93 -1.55 42.58 -15.65
C TYR A 93 -0.42 42.94 -14.69
N ALA A 94 0.59 43.71 -15.14
CA ALA A 94 1.68 44.15 -14.28
C ALA A 94 1.18 44.96 -13.08
N TYR A 95 0.20 45.82 -13.31
CA TYR A 95 -0.43 46.61 -12.23
C TYR A 95 -1.17 45.72 -11.24
N ASN A 96 -1.93 44.73 -11.73
CA ASN A 96 -2.67 43.77 -10.90
C ASN A 96 -1.74 42.90 -10.04
N GLN A 97 -0.56 42.56 -10.58
CA GLN A 97 0.48 41.79 -9.88
C GLN A 97 1.41 42.66 -9.02
N GLU A 98 1.09 43.94 -8.83
CA GLU A 98 1.91 44.94 -8.12
C GLU A 98 3.34 45.10 -8.66
N GLN A 99 3.54 44.74 -9.91
CA GLN A 99 4.82 44.87 -10.65
C GLN A 99 4.85 46.18 -11.39
N TYR A 100 5.15 47.29 -10.72
CA TYR A 100 5.08 48.62 -11.27
C TYR A 100 6.22 48.98 -12.26
N GLY A 101 7.35 48.28 -12.22
CA GLY A 101 8.48 48.51 -13.11
C GLY A 101 8.07 48.57 -14.57
N PRO A 102 7.46 47.51 -15.17
CA PRO A 102 7.01 47.50 -16.58
C PRO A 102 6.01 48.61 -16.91
N VAL A 103 5.17 49.03 -15.94
CA VAL A 103 4.20 50.11 -16.16
C VAL A 103 4.89 51.45 -16.43
N PHE A 104 6.04 51.71 -15.76
CA PHE A 104 6.78 52.97 -15.92
C PHE A 104 7.85 52.95 -17.00
N THR A 105 8.49 51.77 -17.25
CA THR A 105 9.58 51.65 -18.22
C THR A 105 9.13 51.17 -19.60
N GLY A 106 7.88 50.71 -19.72
CA GLY A 106 7.32 50.09 -20.92
C GLY A 106 7.32 48.58 -20.82
N VAL A 107 6.38 47.93 -21.53
CA VAL A 107 6.11 46.48 -21.43
C VAL A 107 6.84 45.65 -22.50
N ASN A 108 7.65 46.28 -23.37
CA ASN A 108 8.26 45.57 -24.51
C ASN A 108 9.08 44.33 -24.14
N ASP A 109 9.77 44.39 -23.01
CA ASP A 109 10.64 43.31 -22.50
C ASP A 109 10.01 42.61 -21.31
N TYR A 110 8.75 42.92 -21.00
CA TYR A 110 8.04 42.25 -19.89
C TYR A 110 7.43 40.93 -20.39
N GLU A 111 7.89 39.84 -19.87
CA GLU A 111 7.48 38.50 -20.24
C GLU A 111 6.55 37.89 -19.21
N VAL A 112 5.42 37.34 -19.65
CA VAL A 112 4.40 36.68 -18.82
C VAL A 112 4.11 35.29 -19.39
N PRO A 113 3.91 34.26 -18.52
CA PRO A 113 3.51 32.94 -18.95
C PRO A 113 2.21 33.00 -19.78
N ILE A 114 2.16 32.24 -20.88
CA ILE A 114 1.02 32.28 -21.83
C ILE A 114 -0.28 31.95 -21.07
N ILE A 115 -0.29 30.92 -20.21
CA ILE A 115 -1.48 30.53 -19.47
C ILE A 115 -1.99 31.64 -18.55
N ASP A 116 -1.10 32.35 -17.87
CA ASP A 116 -1.47 33.42 -16.93
C ASP A 116 -2.02 34.63 -17.67
N MET A 117 -1.39 34.98 -18.78
CA MET A 117 -1.85 36.10 -19.59
C MET A 117 -3.18 35.79 -20.28
N PHE A 118 -3.37 34.55 -20.75
CA PHE A 118 -4.61 34.13 -21.41
C PHE A 118 -5.79 34.15 -20.43
N LEU A 119 -5.60 33.61 -19.21
CA LEU A 119 -6.63 33.63 -18.17
C LEU A 119 -6.98 35.07 -17.77
N PHE A 120 -5.97 35.92 -17.63
CA PHE A 120 -6.17 37.34 -17.32
C PHE A 120 -6.95 38.08 -18.49
N LEU A 121 -6.62 37.80 -19.74
CA LEU A 121 -7.37 38.32 -20.89
C LEU A 121 -8.84 37.90 -20.82
N TYR A 122 -9.11 36.63 -20.51
CA TYR A 122 -10.48 36.13 -20.40
C TYR A 122 -11.26 36.80 -19.31
N ASP A 123 -10.63 37.01 -18.11
CA ASP A 123 -11.26 37.72 -17.01
C ASP A 123 -11.60 39.18 -17.39
N GLN A 124 -10.68 39.89 -18.05
CA GLN A 124 -10.91 41.25 -18.53
C GLN A 124 -12.02 41.31 -19.59
N TYR A 125 -12.12 40.29 -20.44
CA TYR A 125 -13.21 40.15 -21.41
C TYR A 125 -14.56 39.94 -20.72
N LYS A 126 -14.63 39.06 -19.72
CA LYS A 126 -15.88 38.82 -18.94
C LYS A 126 -16.34 40.03 -18.13
N GLU A 127 -15.42 40.84 -17.64
CA GLU A 127 -15.69 42.10 -16.96
C GLU A 127 -16.08 43.24 -17.89
N GLY A 128 -15.97 43.05 -19.23
CA GLY A 128 -16.38 43.99 -20.24
C GLY A 128 -15.35 45.07 -20.55
N TYR A 129 -14.09 44.93 -20.08
CA TYR A 129 -13.02 45.86 -20.43
C TYR A 129 -12.44 45.61 -21.83
N VAL A 130 -12.60 44.41 -22.34
CA VAL A 130 -12.19 44.03 -23.71
C VAL A 130 -13.44 43.62 -24.51
N THR A 131 -13.61 44.12 -25.71
CA THR A 131 -14.69 43.71 -26.62
C THR A 131 -14.12 43.00 -27.84
N LEU A 132 -14.65 41.82 -28.13
CA LEU A 132 -14.26 40.96 -29.24
C LEU A 132 -15.41 40.83 -30.23
N ASP A 133 -15.11 40.55 -31.48
CA ASP A 133 -16.14 40.17 -32.43
C ASP A 133 -16.62 38.72 -32.19
N ARG A 134 -17.73 38.30 -32.81
CA ARG A 134 -18.39 37.03 -32.50
C ARG A 134 -17.52 35.81 -32.78
N ASP A 135 -16.71 35.86 -33.84
CA ASP A 135 -15.86 34.70 -34.21
C ASP A 135 -14.71 34.51 -33.20
N LEU A 136 -14.19 35.61 -32.66
CA LEU A 136 -13.18 35.59 -31.61
C LEU A 136 -13.76 35.21 -30.24
N ASP A 137 -15.01 35.62 -29.94
CA ASP A 137 -15.72 35.26 -28.72
C ASP A 137 -15.90 33.74 -28.58
N ASP A 138 -16.43 33.08 -29.62
CA ASP A 138 -16.62 31.62 -29.60
C ASP A 138 -15.30 30.86 -29.46
N LYS A 139 -14.25 31.30 -30.14
CA LYS A 139 -12.91 30.72 -30.03
C LYS A 139 -12.31 30.90 -28.63
N LEU A 140 -12.42 32.13 -28.08
CA LEU A 140 -11.89 32.45 -26.74
C LEU A 140 -12.57 31.61 -25.68
N ASN A 141 -13.91 31.49 -25.72
CA ASN A 141 -14.63 30.65 -24.73
C ASN A 141 -14.25 29.18 -24.86
N THR A 142 -14.15 28.61 -26.07
CA THR A 142 -13.76 27.22 -26.30
C THR A 142 -12.34 26.95 -25.80
N LEU A 143 -11.41 27.88 -26.07
CA LEU A 143 -10.03 27.75 -25.63
C LEU A 143 -9.91 27.90 -24.12
N TYR A 144 -10.67 28.83 -23.53
CA TYR A 144 -10.72 29.00 -22.07
C TYR A 144 -11.16 27.71 -21.36
N ASP A 145 -12.26 27.11 -21.80
CA ASP A 145 -12.76 25.88 -21.21
C ASP A 145 -11.68 24.79 -21.27
N THR A 146 -10.99 24.65 -22.41
CA THR A 146 -9.94 23.66 -22.57
C THR A 146 -8.72 23.92 -21.64
N LEU A 147 -8.26 25.17 -21.59
CA LEU A 147 -7.08 25.56 -20.80
C LEU A 147 -7.37 25.59 -19.32
N HIS A 148 -8.55 26.05 -18.94
CA HIS A 148 -8.99 26.06 -17.55
C HIS A 148 -9.17 24.64 -17.02
N ASP A 149 -9.76 23.73 -17.78
CA ASP A 149 -9.88 22.33 -17.41
C ASP A 149 -8.51 21.66 -17.28
N ALA A 150 -7.59 21.94 -18.21
CA ALA A 150 -6.21 21.44 -18.12
C ALA A 150 -5.50 21.98 -16.87
N GLN A 151 -5.66 23.27 -16.56
CA GLN A 151 -5.10 23.87 -15.36
C GLN A 151 -5.69 23.23 -14.11
N LEU A 152 -7.01 23.10 -14.00
CA LEU A 152 -7.66 22.47 -12.84
C LEU A 152 -7.24 21.01 -12.62
N GLN A 153 -6.94 20.30 -13.71
CA GLN A 153 -6.45 18.93 -13.63
C GLN A 153 -4.99 18.84 -13.22
N LEU A 154 -4.14 19.77 -13.61
CA LEU A 154 -2.68 19.71 -13.44
C LEU A 154 -2.14 20.62 -12.33
N GLN A 155 -2.93 21.61 -11.88
CA GLN A 155 -2.52 22.57 -10.87
C GLN A 155 -3.67 22.90 -9.92
N GLY A 156 -3.47 22.66 -8.63
CA GLY A 156 -4.41 23.04 -7.58
C GLY A 156 -4.09 24.42 -6.97
N SER A 157 -4.64 24.68 -5.77
CA SER A 157 -4.34 25.90 -5.00
C SER A 157 -2.90 25.93 -4.53
N ASP A 158 -2.38 24.80 -4.02
CA ASP A 158 -1.10 24.72 -3.31
C ASP A 158 -0.08 23.85 -4.04
N TYR A 159 -0.53 22.94 -4.91
CA TYR A 159 0.31 21.94 -5.56
C TYR A 159 0.11 21.90 -7.07
N SER A 160 1.20 21.67 -7.79
CA SER A 160 1.20 21.21 -9.18
C SER A 160 1.33 19.69 -9.23
N ARG A 161 0.73 19.07 -10.24
CA ARG A 161 0.65 17.62 -10.42
C ARG A 161 1.31 17.22 -11.74
N PHE A 162 2.27 16.31 -11.66
CA PHE A 162 2.86 15.66 -12.83
C PHE A 162 2.34 14.22 -12.91
N VAL A 163 1.82 13.82 -14.04
CA VAL A 163 1.34 12.47 -14.31
C VAL A 163 2.38 11.76 -15.17
N LEU A 164 2.91 10.66 -14.67
CA LEU A 164 3.89 9.82 -15.33
C LEU A 164 3.28 8.48 -15.68
N ASN A 165 3.56 7.95 -16.86
CA ASN A 165 3.28 6.57 -17.21
C ASN A 165 4.60 5.80 -17.23
N LEU A 166 4.66 4.73 -16.47
CA LEU A 166 5.85 3.89 -16.33
C LEU A 166 5.68 2.61 -17.16
N SER A 167 6.76 2.15 -17.79
CA SER A 167 6.82 0.84 -18.46
C SER A 167 7.06 -0.32 -17.49
N LEU A 168 7.40 -0.01 -16.24
CA LEU A 168 7.64 -0.97 -15.18
C LEU A 168 6.32 -1.57 -14.64
N PRO A 169 6.33 -2.79 -14.11
CA PRO A 169 5.17 -3.37 -13.44
C PRO A 169 4.78 -2.53 -12.20
N VAL A 170 3.57 -2.73 -11.68
CA VAL A 170 3.11 -2.00 -10.48
C VAL A 170 3.92 -2.39 -9.24
N GLU A 171 4.33 -3.66 -9.14
CA GLU A 171 5.06 -4.23 -8.00
C GLU A 171 6.45 -4.70 -8.43
N GLY A 172 7.41 -4.62 -7.53
CA GLY A 172 8.75 -5.18 -7.68
C GLY A 172 9.86 -4.20 -7.35
N GLN A 173 11.05 -4.72 -7.03
CA GLN A 173 12.21 -3.93 -6.57
C GLN A 173 12.62 -2.86 -7.60
N GLU A 174 12.60 -3.20 -8.89
CA GLU A 174 12.96 -2.27 -9.96
C GLU A 174 12.03 -1.04 -9.98
N THR A 175 10.72 -1.25 -9.73
CA THR A 175 9.74 -0.17 -9.63
C THR A 175 9.97 0.66 -8.38
N TYR A 176 10.26 0.03 -7.25
CA TYR A 176 10.51 0.74 -5.99
C TYR A 176 11.79 1.58 -6.05
N ASP A 177 12.84 1.08 -6.68
CA ASP A 177 14.07 1.86 -6.93
C ASP A 177 13.77 3.07 -7.86
N ALA A 178 12.91 2.87 -8.87
CA ALA A 178 12.47 3.95 -9.76
C ALA A 178 11.65 5.03 -9.02
N LEU A 179 10.79 4.65 -8.06
CA LEU A 179 10.04 5.60 -7.23
C LEU A 179 10.98 6.51 -6.43
N GLU A 180 12.03 5.92 -5.83
CA GLU A 180 13.02 6.68 -5.06
C GLU A 180 13.86 7.59 -5.98
N GLU A 181 14.22 7.15 -7.20
CA GLU A 181 14.90 7.98 -8.19
C GLU A 181 14.04 9.17 -8.62
N ILE A 182 12.76 8.93 -8.95
CA ILE A 182 11.78 9.97 -9.32
C ILE A 182 11.62 10.99 -8.18
N ARG A 183 11.46 10.51 -6.95
CA ARG A 183 11.39 11.34 -5.75
C ARG A 183 12.66 12.19 -5.60
N GLY A 184 13.83 11.57 -5.75
CA GLY A 184 15.12 12.24 -5.66
C GLY A 184 15.31 13.35 -6.69
N ILE A 185 14.84 13.15 -7.94
CA ILE A 185 14.88 14.17 -9.00
C ILE A 185 14.02 15.38 -8.62
N ALA A 186 12.77 15.16 -8.19
CA ALA A 186 11.88 16.24 -7.81
C ALA A 186 12.36 16.96 -6.53
N ALA A 187 12.89 16.21 -5.57
CA ALA A 187 13.41 16.75 -4.31
C ALA A 187 14.61 17.69 -4.46
N GLN A 188 15.38 17.56 -5.55
CA GLN A 188 16.48 18.50 -5.86
C GLN A 188 15.99 19.94 -6.07
N TYR A 189 14.73 20.13 -6.48
CA TYR A 189 14.14 21.42 -6.76
C TYR A 189 13.20 21.91 -5.66
N TYR A 190 12.48 20.99 -5.01
CA TYR A 190 11.43 21.34 -4.05
C TYR A 190 11.73 20.94 -2.61
N GLY A 191 12.79 20.16 -2.37
CA GLY A 191 13.09 19.55 -1.06
C GLY A 191 12.28 18.29 -0.82
N THR A 192 12.84 17.37 -0.04
CA THR A 192 12.29 16.02 0.16
C THR A 192 10.89 16.02 0.78
N ASP A 193 10.66 16.92 1.74
CA ASP A 193 9.40 16.97 2.50
C ASP A 193 8.21 17.54 1.70
N ASN A 194 8.49 18.16 0.56
CA ASN A 194 7.50 18.82 -0.28
C ASN A 194 7.11 18.01 -1.51
N VAL A 195 7.72 16.84 -1.72
CA VAL A 195 7.44 15.97 -2.86
C VAL A 195 6.60 14.79 -2.39
N VAL A 196 5.40 14.65 -2.97
CA VAL A 196 4.49 13.54 -2.67
C VAL A 196 4.30 12.70 -3.93
N LEU A 197 4.57 11.40 -3.82
CA LEU A 197 4.28 10.43 -4.88
C LEU A 197 2.96 9.73 -4.58
N VAL A 198 2.09 9.58 -5.57
CA VAL A 198 0.78 8.94 -5.45
C VAL A 198 0.55 8.00 -6.64
N GLY A 199 0.23 6.75 -6.33
CA GLY A 199 -0.02 5.72 -7.36
C GLY A 199 -0.19 4.36 -6.72
N ASN A 200 -0.55 3.36 -7.53
CA ASN A 200 -0.66 1.99 -7.01
C ASN A 200 0.69 1.48 -6.51
N SER A 201 1.76 1.74 -7.27
CA SER A 201 3.12 1.33 -6.90
C SER A 201 3.62 1.94 -5.59
N THR A 202 3.26 3.19 -5.28
CA THR A 202 3.64 3.81 -4.01
C THR A 202 2.88 3.19 -2.84
N SER A 203 1.59 2.90 -3.02
CA SER A 203 0.77 2.25 -1.99
C SER A 203 1.30 0.84 -1.69
N ASP A 204 1.65 0.08 -2.72
CA ASP A 204 2.19 -1.27 -2.56
C ASP A 204 3.58 -1.26 -1.90
N HIS A 205 4.43 -0.31 -2.26
CA HIS A 205 5.74 -0.11 -1.61
C HIS A 205 5.63 0.29 -0.14
N ASP A 206 4.72 1.21 0.20
CA ASP A 206 4.48 1.62 1.59
C ASP A 206 3.94 0.46 2.44
N LEU A 207 3.03 -0.34 1.86
CA LEU A 207 2.51 -1.55 2.49
C LEU A 207 3.61 -2.58 2.71
N GLU A 208 4.48 -2.84 1.72
CA GLU A 208 5.60 -3.78 1.85
C GLU A 208 6.61 -3.32 2.90
N SER A 209 6.97 -2.04 2.90
CA SER A 209 7.94 -1.49 3.87
C SER A 209 7.43 -1.57 5.31
N SER A 210 6.14 -1.30 5.53
CA SER A 210 5.50 -1.39 6.85
C SER A 210 5.30 -2.84 7.28
N PHE A 211 5.05 -3.75 6.34
CA PHE A 211 4.72 -5.14 6.60
C PHE A 211 5.77 -5.88 7.43
N ALA A 212 7.06 -5.70 7.12
CA ALA A 212 8.13 -6.39 7.84
C ALA A 212 8.14 -6.03 9.33
N SER A 213 7.95 -4.77 9.67
CA SER A 213 7.87 -4.28 11.05
C SER A 213 6.59 -4.77 11.75
N ASP A 214 5.44 -4.60 11.09
CA ASP A 214 4.13 -4.99 11.62
C ASP A 214 4.05 -6.50 11.86
N ASN A 215 4.60 -7.30 10.96
CA ASN A 215 4.65 -8.76 11.12
C ASN A 215 5.42 -9.20 12.37
N ILE A 216 6.59 -8.59 12.63
CA ILE A 216 7.37 -8.88 13.83
C ILE A 216 6.58 -8.48 15.08
N ILE A 217 6.02 -7.27 15.11
CA ILE A 217 5.25 -6.76 16.24
C ILE A 217 4.04 -7.66 16.53
N ILE A 218 3.25 -7.99 15.50
CA ILE A 218 2.04 -8.84 15.66
C ILE A 218 2.43 -10.25 16.11
N SER A 219 3.47 -10.85 15.50
CA SER A 219 3.91 -12.20 15.87
C SER A 219 4.42 -12.28 17.32
N VAL A 220 5.25 -11.32 17.74
CA VAL A 220 5.77 -11.25 19.12
C VAL A 220 4.65 -10.98 20.11
N LEU A 221 3.75 -10.05 19.80
CA LEU A 221 2.63 -9.69 20.68
C LEU A 221 1.65 -10.85 20.83
N THR A 222 1.31 -11.53 19.74
CA THR A 222 0.43 -12.71 19.75
C THR A 222 1.05 -13.84 20.56
N ALA A 223 2.33 -14.17 20.34
CA ALA A 223 3.04 -15.18 21.09
C ALA A 223 3.14 -14.83 22.59
N LEU A 224 3.38 -13.55 22.91
CA LEU A 224 3.44 -13.07 24.29
C LEU A 224 2.10 -13.23 25.02
N PHE A 225 0.99 -12.80 24.41
CA PHE A 225 -0.33 -12.95 25.00
C PHE A 225 -0.71 -14.42 25.20
N VAL A 226 -0.42 -15.27 24.21
CA VAL A 226 -0.65 -16.71 24.33
C VAL A 226 0.21 -17.29 25.46
N MET A 227 1.48 -16.93 25.56
CA MET A 227 2.34 -17.38 26.68
C MET A 227 1.81 -16.95 28.05
N ILE A 228 1.33 -15.72 28.17
CA ILE A 228 0.73 -15.21 29.43
C ILE A 228 -0.49 -16.03 29.79
N ILE A 229 -1.41 -16.27 28.86
CA ILE A 229 -2.62 -17.09 29.11
C ILE A 229 -2.25 -18.50 29.54
N LEU A 230 -1.32 -19.13 28.81
CA LEU A 230 -0.85 -20.49 29.13
C LEU A 230 -0.12 -20.56 30.46
N PHE A 231 0.66 -19.52 30.80
CA PHE A 231 1.34 -19.44 32.10
C PHE A 231 0.34 -19.46 33.26
N PHE A 232 -0.73 -18.66 33.17
CA PHE A 232 -1.79 -18.71 34.22
C PHE A 232 -2.60 -20.01 34.19
N THR A 233 -2.81 -20.62 33.02
CA THR A 233 -3.56 -21.87 32.88
C THR A 233 -2.81 -23.04 33.48
N PHE A 234 -1.53 -23.17 33.17
CA PHE A 234 -0.73 -24.35 33.59
C PHE A 234 0.12 -24.13 34.85
N GLN A 235 0.25 -22.90 35.31
CA GLN A 235 1.10 -22.52 36.45
C GLN A 235 2.54 -23.06 36.31
N SER A 236 3.05 -23.04 35.09
CA SER A 236 4.41 -23.45 34.71
C SER A 236 4.97 -22.49 33.69
N ALA A 237 6.24 -22.14 33.78
CA ALA A 237 6.89 -21.26 32.79
C ALA A 237 7.42 -22.03 31.58
N GLY A 238 7.83 -23.27 31.74
CA GLY A 238 8.44 -24.08 30.69
C GLY A 238 7.43 -24.62 29.68
N LEU A 239 6.26 -25.05 30.13
CA LEU A 239 5.24 -25.65 29.28
C LEU A 239 4.72 -24.68 28.23
N PRO A 240 4.35 -23.42 28.55
CA PRO A 240 3.94 -22.43 27.53
C PRO A 240 4.96 -22.23 26.41
N VAL A 241 6.23 -22.19 26.75
CA VAL A 241 7.30 -22.02 25.74
C VAL A 241 7.31 -23.21 24.78
N LEU A 242 7.22 -24.44 25.24
CA LEU A 242 7.18 -25.63 24.39
C LEU A 242 5.96 -25.65 23.46
N LEU A 243 4.78 -25.25 23.99
CA LEU A 243 3.54 -25.20 23.23
C LEU A 243 3.61 -24.12 22.14
N VAL A 244 4.01 -22.90 22.51
CA VAL A 244 4.14 -21.78 21.55
C VAL A 244 5.16 -22.10 20.45
N LEU A 245 6.32 -22.69 20.79
CA LEU A 245 7.30 -23.10 19.79
C LEU A 245 6.75 -24.14 18.81
N THR A 246 5.96 -25.10 19.28
CA THR A 246 5.34 -26.10 18.41
C THR A 246 4.37 -25.47 17.43
N ILE A 247 3.51 -24.56 17.88
CA ILE A 247 2.55 -23.88 17.02
C ILE A 247 3.25 -22.88 16.08
N GLN A 248 4.26 -22.14 16.58
CA GLN A 248 5.04 -21.26 15.73
C GLN A 248 5.76 -22.03 14.62
N GLY A 249 6.28 -23.23 14.93
CA GLY A 249 6.84 -24.14 13.92
C GLY A 249 5.81 -24.52 12.85
N SER A 250 4.55 -24.77 13.23
CA SER A 250 3.47 -25.08 12.29
C SER A 250 3.17 -23.90 11.34
N ILE A 251 3.23 -22.65 11.85
CA ILE A 251 3.05 -21.44 11.07
C ILE A 251 4.18 -21.29 10.04
N TRP A 252 5.42 -21.46 10.47
CA TRP A 252 6.57 -21.40 9.57
C TRP A 252 6.51 -22.45 8.45
N ILE A 253 6.14 -23.70 8.78
CA ILE A 253 5.96 -24.74 7.77
C ILE A 253 4.81 -24.39 6.81
N ASN A 254 3.70 -23.86 7.32
CA ASN A 254 2.57 -23.45 6.48
C ASN A 254 3.00 -22.44 5.41
N PHE A 255 3.76 -21.42 5.78
CA PHE A 255 4.19 -20.39 4.83
C PHE A 255 5.46 -20.76 4.04
N ALA A 256 6.22 -21.75 4.47
CA ALA A 256 7.29 -22.31 3.66
C ALA A 256 6.77 -23.05 2.40
N VAL A 257 5.58 -23.65 2.46
CA VAL A 257 5.01 -24.40 1.33
C VAL A 257 4.84 -23.54 0.07
N PRO A 258 4.14 -22.38 0.08
CA PRO A 258 4.03 -21.54 -1.10
C PRO A 258 5.39 -20.96 -1.53
N ALA A 259 6.27 -20.62 -0.59
CA ALA A 259 7.61 -20.13 -0.91
C ALA A 259 8.42 -21.16 -1.70
N LEU A 260 8.36 -22.44 -1.32
CA LEU A 260 9.02 -23.53 -2.04
C LEU A 260 8.40 -23.80 -3.41
N GLN A 261 7.13 -23.45 -3.61
CA GLN A 261 6.42 -23.59 -4.88
C GLN A 261 6.58 -22.34 -5.79
N GLY A 262 7.31 -21.31 -5.35
CA GLY A 262 7.44 -20.04 -6.07
C GLY A 262 6.12 -19.26 -6.19
N GLN A 263 5.19 -19.49 -5.26
CA GLN A 263 3.90 -18.80 -5.22
C GLN A 263 3.98 -17.58 -4.30
N THR A 264 3.44 -16.47 -4.76
CA THR A 264 3.29 -15.26 -3.94
C THR A 264 2.11 -15.42 -2.98
N VAL A 265 2.27 -14.94 -1.76
CA VAL A 265 1.22 -14.93 -0.73
C VAL A 265 0.88 -13.47 -0.46
N PHE A 266 -0.40 -13.15 -0.46
CA PHE A 266 -0.87 -11.81 -0.12
C PHE A 266 -0.47 -11.47 1.33
N PHE A 267 0.18 -10.33 1.56
CA PHE A 267 0.75 -9.98 2.87
C PHE A 267 -0.30 -9.94 3.99
N ILE A 268 -1.51 -9.41 3.71
CA ILE A 268 -2.64 -9.41 4.66
C ILE A 268 -3.05 -10.85 5.02
N ALA A 269 -3.03 -11.78 4.05
CA ALA A 269 -3.34 -13.18 4.31
C ALA A 269 -2.32 -13.81 5.28
N TYR A 270 -1.04 -13.45 5.14
CA TYR A 270 0.00 -13.89 6.07
C TYR A 270 -0.27 -13.42 7.50
N LEU A 271 -0.51 -12.12 7.72
CA LEU A 271 -0.79 -11.54 9.04
C LEU A 271 -2.02 -12.15 9.70
N ILE A 272 -3.13 -12.21 8.96
CA ILE A 272 -4.40 -12.75 9.48
C ILE A 272 -4.26 -14.24 9.80
N VAL A 273 -3.72 -15.03 8.87
CA VAL A 273 -3.64 -16.50 9.05
C VAL A 273 -2.66 -16.85 10.16
N SER A 274 -1.51 -16.18 10.28
CA SER A 274 -0.56 -16.44 11.36
C SER A 274 -1.18 -16.19 12.74
N ALA A 275 -1.93 -15.09 12.91
CA ALA A 275 -2.62 -14.77 14.16
C ALA A 275 -3.76 -15.75 14.45
N ILE A 276 -4.60 -16.09 13.45
CA ILE A 276 -5.69 -17.05 13.61
C ILE A 276 -5.13 -18.45 13.89
N GLN A 277 -4.10 -18.88 13.18
CA GLN A 277 -3.50 -20.20 13.37
C GLN A 277 -2.91 -20.32 14.76
N MET A 278 -2.21 -19.31 15.28
CA MET A 278 -1.71 -19.30 16.65
C MET A 278 -2.87 -19.45 17.66
N GLY A 279 -3.94 -18.66 17.54
CA GLY A 279 -5.07 -18.67 18.45
C GLY A 279 -5.93 -19.93 18.36
N ALA A 280 -6.28 -20.37 17.16
CA ALA A 280 -7.19 -21.50 16.96
C ALA A 280 -6.54 -22.87 17.17
N THR A 281 -5.22 -23.00 16.99
CA THR A 281 -4.56 -24.30 17.12
C THR A 281 -3.90 -24.53 18.46
N ILE A 282 -3.70 -23.47 19.26
CA ILE A 282 -3.17 -23.62 20.61
C ILE A 282 -4.11 -24.45 21.53
N ASP A 283 -5.42 -24.39 21.28
CA ASP A 283 -6.40 -25.16 22.05
C ASP A 283 -6.17 -26.66 21.93
N TYR A 284 -5.72 -27.15 20.77
CA TYR A 284 -5.37 -28.58 20.61
C TYR A 284 -4.18 -28.96 21.46
N ALA A 285 -3.18 -28.09 21.55
CA ALA A 285 -2.02 -28.29 22.41
C ALA A 285 -2.39 -28.21 23.87
N ILE A 286 -3.32 -27.33 24.28
CA ILE A 286 -3.85 -27.25 25.64
C ILE A 286 -4.55 -28.54 26.03
N VAL A 287 -5.39 -29.11 25.18
CA VAL A 287 -6.12 -30.36 25.44
C VAL A 287 -5.16 -31.50 25.73
N ILE A 288 -4.15 -31.72 24.84
CA ILE A 288 -3.14 -32.77 25.07
C ILE A 288 -2.35 -32.52 26.36
N SER A 289 -1.85 -31.30 26.53
CA SER A 289 -0.99 -30.98 27.67
C SER A 289 -1.72 -31.11 29.00
N ASN A 290 -2.97 -30.64 29.08
CA ASN A 290 -3.77 -30.75 30.29
C ASN A 290 -4.05 -32.21 30.63
N ARG A 291 -4.41 -33.02 29.62
CA ARG A 291 -4.66 -34.45 29.86
C ARG A 291 -3.40 -35.20 30.26
N TYR A 292 -2.27 -34.91 29.61
CA TYR A 292 -0.97 -35.48 29.98
C TYR A 292 -0.57 -35.17 31.44
N LEU A 293 -0.71 -33.90 31.86
CA LEU A 293 -0.40 -33.48 33.22
C LEU A 293 -1.30 -34.13 34.30
N GLN A 294 -2.53 -34.50 33.94
CA GLN A 294 -3.42 -35.24 34.81
C GLN A 294 -2.98 -36.70 34.95
N LEU A 295 -2.80 -37.40 33.80
CA LEU A 295 -2.53 -38.82 33.75
C LEU A 295 -1.11 -39.18 34.26
N LYS A 296 -0.11 -38.34 34.07
CA LYS A 296 1.24 -38.57 34.56
C LYS A 296 1.35 -38.63 36.09
N LYS A 297 0.33 -38.20 36.85
CA LYS A 297 0.27 -38.32 38.31
C LYS A 297 -0.15 -39.70 38.76
N GLU A 298 -0.77 -40.48 37.88
CA GLU A 298 -1.39 -41.77 38.19
C GLU A 298 -0.67 -42.94 37.52
N MET A 299 0.11 -42.71 36.47
CA MET A 299 0.78 -43.74 35.68
C MET A 299 2.15 -43.32 35.17
N GLN A 300 2.91 -44.25 34.59
CA GLN A 300 4.23 -43.93 34.00
C GLN A 300 4.09 -42.96 32.82
N LEU A 301 5.10 -42.09 32.62
CA LEU A 301 5.08 -41.03 31.60
C LEU A 301 4.69 -41.52 30.21
N LYS A 302 5.21 -42.69 29.79
CA LYS A 302 4.95 -43.29 28.51
C LYS A 302 3.49 -43.76 28.35
N ASP A 303 2.97 -44.41 29.38
CA ASP A 303 1.59 -44.91 29.40
C ASP A 303 0.60 -43.74 29.50
N ALA A 304 0.95 -42.71 30.28
CA ALA A 304 0.19 -41.50 30.41
C ALA A 304 0.07 -40.76 29.03
N MET A 305 1.14 -40.75 28.26
CA MET A 305 1.09 -40.11 26.93
C MET A 305 0.25 -40.93 25.91
N ILE A 306 0.37 -42.27 25.95
CA ILE A 306 -0.45 -43.14 25.09
C ILE A 306 -1.93 -42.93 25.39
N GLU A 307 -2.29 -42.95 26.68
CA GLU A 307 -3.68 -42.75 27.11
C GLU A 307 -4.17 -41.33 26.83
N THR A 308 -3.30 -40.32 26.96
CA THR A 308 -3.59 -38.95 26.57
C THR A 308 -3.98 -38.85 25.09
N LEU A 309 -3.18 -39.48 24.22
CA LEU A 309 -3.47 -39.50 22.80
C LEU A 309 -4.78 -40.21 22.48
N ASN A 310 -5.02 -41.39 23.07
CA ASN A 310 -6.27 -42.12 22.87
C ASN A 310 -7.51 -41.29 23.19
N GLN A 311 -7.45 -40.53 24.29
CA GLN A 311 -8.59 -39.74 24.77
C GLN A 311 -8.73 -38.41 24.05
N SER A 312 -7.63 -37.78 23.64
CA SER A 312 -7.63 -36.44 22.99
C SER A 312 -7.78 -36.50 21.46
N PHE A 313 -7.36 -37.61 20.82
CA PHE A 313 -7.37 -37.77 19.37
C PHE A 313 -8.74 -37.49 18.73
N PRO A 314 -9.87 -38.08 19.18
CA PRO A 314 -11.15 -37.85 18.51
C PRO A 314 -11.56 -36.38 18.49
N THR A 315 -11.33 -35.66 19.59
CA THR A 315 -11.71 -34.25 19.71
C THR A 315 -10.86 -33.37 18.78
N ILE A 316 -9.54 -33.57 18.84
CA ILE A 316 -8.60 -32.77 18.03
C ILE A 316 -8.80 -33.05 16.54
N PHE A 317 -8.93 -34.33 16.17
CA PHE A 317 -9.13 -34.72 14.79
C PHE A 317 -10.45 -34.19 14.22
N THR A 318 -11.54 -34.28 14.99
CA THR A 318 -12.85 -33.80 14.54
C THR A 318 -12.87 -32.28 14.35
N SER A 319 -12.49 -31.51 15.40
CA SER A 319 -12.52 -30.06 15.33
C SER A 319 -11.52 -29.50 14.31
N GLY A 320 -10.32 -30.07 14.26
CA GLY A 320 -9.32 -29.67 13.30
C GLY A 320 -9.68 -30.01 11.85
N SER A 321 -10.32 -31.18 11.60
CA SER A 321 -10.83 -31.52 10.26
C SER A 321 -11.93 -30.58 9.82
N ILE A 322 -12.83 -30.17 10.71
CA ILE A 322 -13.87 -29.17 10.39
C ILE A 322 -13.22 -27.85 9.96
N LEU A 323 -12.26 -27.34 10.72
CA LEU A 323 -11.60 -26.07 10.40
C LEU A 323 -10.75 -26.19 9.11
N THR A 324 -10.08 -27.32 8.89
CA THR A 324 -9.34 -27.63 7.67
C THR A 324 -10.25 -27.62 6.45
N CYS A 325 -11.37 -28.38 6.51
CA CYS A 325 -12.34 -28.44 5.42
C CYS A 325 -12.99 -27.07 5.16
N ALA A 326 -13.36 -26.33 6.20
CA ALA A 326 -13.92 -25.00 6.08
C ALA A 326 -12.93 -24.05 5.37
N GLY A 327 -11.64 -24.09 5.75
CA GLY A 327 -10.61 -23.29 5.09
C GLY A 327 -10.48 -23.59 3.60
N PHE A 328 -10.39 -24.87 3.21
CA PHE A 328 -10.32 -25.25 1.80
C PHE A 328 -11.61 -24.94 1.03
N LEU A 329 -12.80 -25.10 1.64
CA LEU A 329 -14.05 -24.71 1.02
C LEU A 329 -14.13 -23.21 0.75
N ILE A 330 -13.68 -22.37 1.71
CA ILE A 330 -13.58 -20.93 1.49
C ILE A 330 -12.63 -20.65 0.30
N GLY A 331 -11.50 -21.33 0.24
CA GLY A 331 -10.55 -21.19 -0.87
C GLY A 331 -11.11 -21.52 -2.24
N GLU A 332 -12.04 -22.48 -2.34
CA GLU A 332 -12.67 -22.88 -3.59
C GLU A 332 -13.90 -22.04 -3.97
N ILE A 333 -14.66 -21.57 -2.98
CA ILE A 333 -15.94 -20.89 -3.20
C ILE A 333 -15.78 -19.37 -3.30
N ALA A 334 -14.80 -18.78 -2.60
CA ALA A 334 -14.61 -17.34 -2.57
C ALA A 334 -14.33 -16.78 -3.97
N SER A 335 -15.04 -15.70 -4.31
CA SER A 335 -14.84 -14.97 -5.56
C SER A 335 -13.66 -14.00 -5.51
N ASP A 336 -13.33 -13.53 -4.32
CA ASP A 336 -12.20 -12.65 -4.06
C ASP A 336 -10.92 -13.47 -3.84
N ALA A 337 -9.84 -13.09 -4.54
CA ALA A 337 -8.58 -13.82 -4.51
C ALA A 337 -7.90 -13.76 -3.13
N THR A 338 -8.05 -12.65 -2.42
CA THR A 338 -7.47 -12.48 -1.09
C THR A 338 -8.17 -13.39 -0.09
N VAL A 339 -9.50 -13.40 -0.09
CA VAL A 339 -10.31 -14.29 0.77
C VAL A 339 -10.03 -15.75 0.46
N ALA A 340 -9.92 -16.12 -0.81
CA ALA A 340 -9.56 -17.47 -1.23
C ALA A 340 -8.15 -17.85 -0.72
N SER A 341 -7.17 -16.98 -0.83
CA SER A 341 -5.81 -17.18 -0.32
C SER A 341 -5.78 -17.38 1.20
N ILE A 342 -6.52 -16.57 1.94
CA ILE A 342 -6.70 -16.73 3.40
C ILE A 342 -7.30 -18.09 3.72
N GLY A 343 -8.36 -18.50 3.01
CA GLY A 343 -9.02 -19.79 3.21
C GLY A 343 -8.07 -20.96 3.00
N VAL A 344 -7.36 -21.02 1.88
CA VAL A 344 -6.40 -22.08 1.57
C VAL A 344 -5.27 -22.12 2.61
N ALA A 345 -4.70 -20.96 2.95
CA ALA A 345 -3.62 -20.88 3.91
C ALA A 345 -4.06 -21.31 5.32
N LEU A 346 -5.28 -20.95 5.75
CA LEU A 346 -5.86 -21.37 7.03
C LEU A 346 -6.12 -22.88 7.06
N GLY A 347 -6.74 -23.43 6.00
CA GLY A 347 -7.01 -24.88 5.90
C GLY A 347 -5.72 -25.70 5.94
N ARG A 348 -4.71 -25.31 5.15
CA ARG A 348 -3.39 -25.96 5.14
C ARG A 348 -2.68 -25.80 6.50
N GLY A 349 -2.69 -24.59 7.07
CA GLY A 349 -2.06 -24.32 8.37
C GLY A 349 -2.66 -25.10 9.50
N THR A 350 -3.98 -25.25 9.54
CA THR A 350 -4.69 -26.09 10.53
C THR A 350 -4.30 -27.55 10.38
N LEU A 351 -4.27 -28.07 9.14
CA LEU A 351 -3.86 -29.46 8.89
C LEU A 351 -2.44 -29.74 9.40
N ILE A 352 -1.49 -28.86 9.09
CA ILE A 352 -0.11 -28.95 9.57
C ILE A 352 -0.05 -28.89 11.10
N SER A 353 -0.83 -27.99 11.71
CA SER A 353 -0.90 -27.88 13.18
C SER A 353 -1.42 -29.16 13.82
N ILE A 354 -2.47 -29.78 13.30
CA ILE A 354 -3.00 -31.05 13.79
C ILE A 354 -1.91 -32.14 13.75
N ILE A 355 -1.20 -32.25 12.64
CA ILE A 355 -0.11 -33.23 12.48
C ILE A 355 0.98 -32.97 13.54
N LEU A 356 1.44 -31.73 13.72
CA LEU A 356 2.46 -31.41 14.71
C LEU A 356 1.97 -31.63 16.12
N VAL A 357 0.73 -31.29 16.44
CA VAL A 357 0.16 -31.48 17.79
C VAL A 357 -0.05 -32.96 18.10
N LEU A 358 -0.43 -33.80 17.14
CA LEU A 358 -0.64 -35.23 17.39
C LEU A 358 0.65 -36.05 17.37
N PHE A 359 1.66 -35.68 16.59
CA PHE A 359 2.86 -36.51 16.38
C PHE A 359 4.13 -35.89 16.98
N VAL A 360 4.30 -34.58 16.97
CA VAL A 360 5.53 -33.91 17.41
C VAL A 360 5.41 -33.43 18.86
N LEU A 361 4.30 -32.78 19.21
CA LEU A 361 4.09 -32.26 20.57
C LEU A 361 4.18 -33.34 21.65
N PRO A 362 3.64 -34.59 21.50
CA PRO A 362 3.81 -35.66 22.51
C PRO A 362 5.28 -35.96 22.79
N GLN A 363 6.13 -35.96 21.76
CA GLN A 363 7.57 -36.20 21.94
C GLN A 363 8.26 -35.04 22.66
N ILE A 364 7.87 -33.79 22.31
CA ILE A 364 8.37 -32.60 22.98
C ILE A 364 7.98 -32.57 24.45
N LEU A 365 6.75 -32.98 24.81
CA LEU A 365 6.28 -33.05 26.18
C LEU A 365 7.01 -34.14 27.00
N LEU A 366 7.26 -35.31 26.40
CA LEU A 366 8.03 -36.37 27.04
C LEU A 366 9.49 -35.98 27.28
N LEU A 367 10.14 -35.38 26.30
CA LEU A 367 11.53 -34.92 26.41
C LEU A 367 11.65 -33.69 27.32
N GLY A 368 10.66 -32.83 27.31
CA GLY A 368 10.59 -31.60 28.09
C GLY A 368 10.04 -31.76 29.51
N ASP A 369 9.64 -32.96 29.91
CA ASP A 369 8.97 -33.18 31.18
C ASP A 369 9.80 -32.69 32.39
N ILE A 370 11.12 -32.87 32.35
CA ILE A 370 12.05 -32.36 33.38
C ILE A 370 12.00 -30.81 33.43
N ILE A 371 11.87 -30.14 32.31
CA ILE A 371 11.78 -28.66 32.23
C ILE A 371 10.44 -28.23 32.82
N ILE A 372 9.37 -28.93 32.46
CA ILE A 372 8.00 -28.64 32.92
C ILE A 372 7.93 -28.76 34.45
N GLU A 373 8.52 -29.82 35.04
CA GLU A 373 8.54 -30.01 36.48
C GLU A 373 9.39 -28.97 37.22
N LYS A 374 10.59 -28.66 36.73
CA LYS A 374 11.47 -27.66 37.33
C LYS A 374 10.93 -26.25 37.29
N THR A 375 10.06 -25.94 36.34
CA THR A 375 9.48 -24.60 36.13
C THR A 375 8.04 -24.49 36.62
N ALA A 376 7.49 -25.56 37.22
CA ALA A 376 6.18 -25.57 37.85
C ALA A 376 6.18 -24.65 39.09
N LEU A 377 5.25 -23.71 39.13
CA LEU A 377 5.04 -22.84 40.28
C LEU A 377 4.30 -23.65 41.36
N THR A 378 5.01 -24.06 42.40
CA THR A 378 4.38 -24.59 43.62
C THR A 378 3.73 -23.44 44.38
N MET A 379 2.56 -22.98 43.93
CA MET A 379 1.72 -22.15 44.78
C MET A 379 1.15 -23.05 45.86
N ASN A 380 1.69 -22.99 47.12
CA ASN A 380 1.06 -23.47 48.34
C ASN A 380 -0.21 -22.62 48.58
N ILE A 381 -1.27 -22.88 47.84
CA ILE A 381 -2.61 -22.47 48.26
C ILE A 381 -2.98 -23.41 49.39
N ALA A 382 -2.82 -22.93 50.63
CA ALA A 382 -3.30 -23.61 51.83
C ALA A 382 -4.79 -23.94 51.58
N ARG A 383 -5.10 -25.25 51.42
CA ARG A 383 -6.48 -25.70 51.42
C ARG A 383 -7.01 -25.46 52.85
N PRO A 384 -8.14 -24.77 53.02
CA PRO A 384 -8.76 -24.71 54.33
C PRO A 384 -9.06 -26.14 54.76
N GLN A 385 -8.49 -26.55 55.92
CA GLN A 385 -8.84 -27.79 56.59
C GLN A 385 -10.35 -27.76 56.80
N LYS A 386 -11.07 -28.71 56.22
CA LYS A 386 -12.42 -29.03 56.68
C LYS A 386 -12.25 -29.65 58.03
N GLU A 387 -12.57 -28.88 59.08
CA GLU A 387 -12.86 -29.44 60.37
C GLU A 387 -14.09 -30.35 60.23
N VAL A 388 -13.91 -31.60 60.81
CA VAL A 388 -14.92 -32.68 60.91
C VAL A 388 -16.00 -32.30 61.89
#